data_ded6c49165ea8907b1e0bca5ddd21014
#
_entry.id   ded6c49165ea8907b1e0bca5ddd21014
#
_cell.length_a   1.000
_cell.length_b   1.000
_cell.length_c   1.000
_cell.angle_alpha   90.00
_cell.angle_beta   90.00
_cell.angle_gamma   90.00
#
_symmetry.space_group_name_H-M   'P 1'
#
loop_
_entity.id
_entity.type
_entity.pdbx_description
1 polymer ?
#
loop_
_entity_poly.entity_id
_entity_poly.type
_entity_poly.pdbx_seq_one_letter_code
_entity_poly.pdbx_strand_id
1 'polypeptide(L)'
;MTKIMGAALLVSAGVLFGYGRAQHMWARAALLRELCAAVMRMHGAVEARQSLRHICSAMSGQFTGECGSFFEKLGASLGALGESGLGELWERCARESFGGVLTERELAPFLRLGSSLGSGEGALLALGQCERELERAAECAEASAARDGRMWTALGAALGSAAAIVLI
;
A
#
# COMPACT_ATOMS: atom_id res chain seq x y z
N MET A 1 40.92 17.37 -12.29
CA MET A 1 40.31 16.01 -12.26
C MET A 1 39.33 15.85 -11.10
N THR A 2 39.68 16.26 -9.86
CA THR A 2 38.81 16.13 -8.67
C THR A 2 37.50 16.93 -8.74
N LYS A 3 37.48 18.12 -9.33
CA LYS A 3 36.27 18.95 -9.49
C LYS A 3 35.22 18.30 -10.41
N ILE A 4 35.65 17.67 -11.51
CA ILE A 4 34.76 17.00 -12.46
C ILE A 4 34.12 15.76 -11.82
N MET A 5 34.90 14.99 -11.03
CA MET A 5 34.39 13.84 -10.29
C MET A 5 33.36 14.29 -9.24
N GLY A 6 33.61 15.41 -8.52
CA GLY A 6 32.67 15.94 -7.54
C GLY A 6 31.35 16.39 -8.18
N ALA A 7 31.43 17.06 -9.35
CA ALA A 7 30.24 17.49 -10.11
C ALA A 7 29.41 16.28 -10.57
N ALA A 8 30.04 15.24 -11.10
CA ALA A 8 29.35 14.01 -11.54
C ALA A 8 28.66 13.28 -10.37
N LEU A 9 29.27 13.24 -9.19
CA LEU A 9 28.69 12.66 -7.99
C LEU A 9 27.45 13.47 -7.50
N LEU A 10 27.49 14.79 -7.57
CA LEU A 10 26.34 15.62 -7.20
C LEU A 10 25.14 15.44 -8.13
N VAL A 11 25.38 15.38 -9.45
CA VAL A 11 24.32 15.13 -10.42
C VAL A 11 23.71 13.74 -10.20
N SER A 12 24.54 12.71 -10.03
CA SER A 12 24.03 11.34 -9.78
C SER A 12 23.24 11.24 -8.46
N ALA A 13 23.68 11.89 -7.40
CA ALA A 13 22.96 11.92 -6.13
C ALA A 13 21.59 12.62 -6.27
N GLY A 14 21.51 13.73 -7.00
CA GLY A 14 20.24 14.42 -7.27
C GLY A 14 19.26 13.57 -8.08
N VAL A 15 19.73 12.89 -9.10
CA VAL A 15 18.91 11.96 -9.92
C VAL A 15 18.43 10.78 -9.09
N LEU A 16 19.31 10.17 -8.28
CA LEU A 16 18.95 9.03 -7.42
C LEU A 16 17.91 9.43 -6.36
N PHE A 17 18.03 10.62 -5.78
CA PHE A 17 17.04 11.13 -4.83
C PHE A 17 15.66 11.34 -5.48
N GLY A 18 15.63 11.95 -6.65
CA GLY A 18 14.38 12.16 -7.41
C GLY A 18 13.74 10.84 -7.83
N TYR A 19 14.54 9.87 -8.27
CA TYR A 19 14.08 8.54 -8.63
C TYR A 19 13.54 7.75 -7.44
N GLY A 20 14.22 7.78 -6.29
CA GLY A 20 13.74 7.13 -5.07
C GLY A 20 12.38 7.65 -4.62
N ARG A 21 12.16 8.97 -4.73
CA ARG A 21 10.86 9.58 -4.39
C ARG A 21 9.75 9.12 -5.34
N ALA A 22 10.02 9.08 -6.63
CA ALA A 22 9.09 8.58 -7.64
C ALA A 22 8.75 7.10 -7.41
N GLN A 23 9.73 6.27 -7.07
CA GLN A 23 9.54 4.85 -6.79
C GLN A 23 8.61 4.61 -5.58
N HIS A 24 8.74 5.40 -4.51
CA HIS A 24 7.82 5.33 -3.37
C HIS A 24 6.37 5.63 -3.75
N MET A 25 6.13 6.59 -4.64
CA MET A 25 4.78 6.93 -5.10
C MET A 25 4.17 5.78 -5.90
N TRP A 26 4.95 5.14 -6.78
CA TRP A 26 4.52 3.98 -7.54
C TRP A 26 4.30 2.75 -6.67
N ALA A 27 5.15 2.49 -5.68
CA ALA A 27 4.98 1.40 -4.72
C ALA A 27 3.66 1.54 -3.93
N ARG A 28 3.33 2.76 -3.49
CA ARG A 28 2.05 3.06 -2.82
C ARG A 28 0.85 2.81 -3.74
N ALA A 29 0.90 3.26 -4.98
CA ALA A 29 -0.16 3.02 -5.96
C ALA A 29 -0.33 1.52 -6.25
N ALA A 30 0.76 0.78 -6.41
CA ALA A 30 0.76 -0.66 -6.61
C ALA A 30 0.14 -1.41 -5.42
N LEU A 31 0.49 -1.02 -4.19
CA LEU A 31 -0.08 -1.63 -2.99
C LEU A 31 -1.60 -1.39 -2.87
N LEU A 32 -2.08 -0.19 -3.23
CA LEU A 32 -3.52 0.09 -3.26
C LEU A 32 -4.26 -0.77 -4.28
N ARG A 33 -3.67 -0.99 -5.46
CA ARG A 33 -4.22 -1.91 -6.47
C ARG A 33 -4.26 -3.35 -5.98
N GLU A 34 -3.19 -3.79 -5.32
CA GLU A 34 -3.11 -5.13 -4.75
C GLU A 34 -4.16 -5.31 -3.65
N LEU A 35 -4.34 -4.31 -2.78
CA LEU A 35 -5.34 -4.32 -1.72
C LEU A 35 -6.77 -4.33 -2.29
N CYS A 36 -7.03 -3.58 -3.36
CA CYS A 36 -8.31 -3.61 -4.07
C CYS A 36 -8.60 -5.01 -4.62
N ALA A 37 -7.62 -5.64 -5.29
CA ALA A 37 -7.74 -7.00 -5.80
C ALA A 37 -7.97 -8.03 -4.67
N ALA A 38 -7.35 -7.83 -3.50
CA ALA A 38 -7.57 -8.66 -2.33
C ALA A 38 -9.01 -8.55 -1.82
N VAL A 39 -9.55 -7.32 -1.70
CA VAL A 39 -10.94 -7.09 -1.26
C VAL A 39 -11.95 -7.69 -2.26
N MET A 40 -11.72 -7.55 -3.57
CA MET A 40 -12.57 -8.20 -4.59
C MET A 40 -12.61 -9.73 -4.44
N ARG A 41 -11.45 -10.36 -4.19
CA ARG A 41 -11.39 -11.81 -3.95
C ARG A 41 -12.07 -12.22 -2.65
N MET A 42 -11.88 -11.42 -1.59
CA MET A 42 -12.62 -11.63 -0.34
C MET A 42 -14.12 -11.54 -0.54
N HIS A 43 -14.58 -10.57 -1.34
CA HIS A 43 -16.01 -10.41 -1.66
C HIS A 43 -16.58 -11.70 -2.25
N GLY A 44 -15.98 -12.24 -3.31
CA GLY A 44 -16.41 -13.50 -3.90
C GLY A 44 -16.32 -14.69 -2.93
N ALA A 45 -15.30 -14.75 -2.08
CA ALA A 45 -15.14 -15.83 -1.11
C ALA A 45 -16.21 -15.76 0.02
N VAL A 46 -16.55 -14.56 0.49
CA VAL A 46 -17.62 -14.33 1.47
C VAL A 46 -18.99 -14.64 0.86
N GLU A 47 -19.21 -14.26 -0.39
CA GLU A 47 -20.42 -14.61 -1.14
C GLU A 47 -20.58 -16.12 -1.29
N ALA A 48 -19.48 -16.85 -1.53
CA ALA A 48 -19.39 -18.30 -1.55
C ALA A 48 -19.46 -18.95 -0.14
N ARG A 49 -19.71 -18.16 0.93
CA ARG A 49 -19.81 -18.60 2.33
C ARG A 49 -18.57 -19.34 2.84
N GLN A 50 -17.39 -19.00 2.34
CA GLN A 50 -16.13 -19.54 2.84
C GLN A 50 -15.82 -18.97 4.24
N SER A 51 -15.19 -19.79 5.10
CA SER A 51 -14.76 -19.32 6.40
C SER A 51 -13.60 -18.32 6.28
N LEU A 52 -13.56 -17.32 7.16
CA LEU A 52 -12.50 -16.31 7.16
C LEU A 52 -11.09 -16.92 7.27
N ARG A 53 -10.94 -17.99 8.04
CA ARG A 53 -9.66 -18.73 8.13
C ARG A 53 -9.24 -19.31 6.78
N HIS A 54 -10.17 -19.88 6.02
CA HIS A 54 -9.88 -20.42 4.69
C HIS A 54 -9.51 -19.30 3.72
N ILE A 55 -10.23 -18.18 3.77
CA ILE A 55 -9.93 -16.98 2.98
C ILE A 55 -8.51 -16.48 3.27
N CYS A 56 -8.14 -16.31 4.55
CA CYS A 56 -6.79 -15.86 4.91
C CYS A 56 -5.70 -16.82 4.42
N SER A 57 -5.91 -18.14 4.58
CA SER A 57 -4.94 -19.13 4.12
C SER A 57 -4.78 -19.13 2.60
N ALA A 58 -5.86 -19.00 1.84
CA ALA A 58 -5.80 -18.90 0.39
C ALA A 58 -5.12 -17.63 -0.08
N MET A 59 -5.39 -16.50 0.58
CA MET A 59 -4.87 -15.18 0.19
C MET A 59 -3.41 -15.00 0.56
N SER A 60 -2.94 -15.52 1.70
CA SER A 60 -1.52 -15.49 2.07
C SER A 60 -0.62 -16.21 1.06
N GLY A 61 -1.13 -17.24 0.37
CA GLY A 61 -0.41 -17.93 -0.70
C GLY A 61 -0.51 -17.26 -2.07
N GLN A 62 -1.47 -16.36 -2.27
CA GLN A 62 -1.70 -15.70 -3.57
C GLN A 62 -1.10 -14.30 -3.67
N PHE A 63 -1.03 -13.60 -2.55
CA PHE A 63 -0.43 -12.28 -2.45
C PHE A 63 0.95 -12.36 -1.82
N THR A 64 1.83 -11.44 -2.21
CA THR A 64 3.19 -11.33 -1.67
C THR A 64 3.36 -9.98 -0.96
N GLY A 65 4.51 -9.74 -0.35
CA GLY A 65 4.78 -8.46 0.31
C GLY A 65 3.85 -8.16 1.48
N GLU A 66 3.41 -6.90 1.61
CA GLU A 66 2.60 -6.41 2.71
C GLU A 66 1.21 -7.05 2.75
N CYS A 67 0.60 -7.26 1.58
CA CYS A 67 -0.71 -7.90 1.47
C CYS A 67 -0.68 -9.36 1.93
N GLY A 68 0.29 -10.14 1.47
CA GLY A 68 0.48 -11.53 1.91
C GLY A 68 0.77 -11.62 3.41
N SER A 69 1.65 -10.75 3.92
CA SER A 69 1.99 -10.66 5.35
C SER A 69 0.77 -10.33 6.22
N PHE A 70 -0.13 -9.44 5.76
CA PHE A 70 -1.37 -9.14 6.46
C PHE A 70 -2.25 -10.39 6.63
N PHE A 71 -2.51 -11.13 5.54
CA PHE A 71 -3.36 -12.32 5.60
C PHE A 71 -2.72 -13.46 6.39
N GLU A 72 -1.40 -13.61 6.36
CA GLU A 72 -0.66 -14.57 7.16
C GLU A 72 -0.80 -14.26 8.66
N LYS A 73 -0.53 -13.01 9.08
CA LYS A 73 -0.66 -12.56 10.46
C LYS A 73 -2.10 -12.68 10.97
N LEU A 74 -3.06 -12.26 10.15
CA LEU A 74 -4.47 -12.37 10.48
C LEU A 74 -4.87 -13.83 10.67
N GLY A 75 -4.51 -14.70 9.72
CA GLY A 75 -4.81 -16.13 9.77
C GLY A 75 -4.22 -16.83 10.99
N ALA A 76 -2.96 -16.54 11.32
CA ALA A 76 -2.28 -17.06 12.51
C ALA A 76 -2.99 -16.61 13.81
N SER A 77 -3.41 -15.35 13.88
CA SER A 77 -4.04 -14.76 15.05
C SER A 77 -5.52 -15.14 15.22
N LEU A 78 -6.22 -15.55 14.16
CA LEU A 78 -7.61 -16.04 14.24
C LEU A 78 -7.78 -17.27 15.13
N GLY A 79 -6.73 -18.06 15.34
CA GLY A 79 -6.75 -19.20 16.25
C GLY A 79 -6.68 -18.83 17.73
N ALA A 80 -6.18 -17.65 18.03
CA ALA A 80 -5.99 -17.10 19.37
C ALA A 80 -7.02 -16.01 19.70
N LEU A 81 -8.12 -15.91 18.94
CA LEU A 81 -9.26 -15.02 19.23
C LEU A 81 -9.87 -15.42 20.58
N GLY A 82 -9.37 -14.78 21.66
CA GLY A 82 -9.95 -14.83 22.99
C GLY A 82 -10.98 -13.70 23.16
N GLU A 83 -10.68 -12.76 24.06
CA GLU A 83 -11.56 -11.62 24.36
C GLU A 83 -11.53 -10.49 23.33
N SER A 84 -10.52 -10.43 22.46
CA SER A 84 -10.39 -9.38 21.42
C SER A 84 -11.30 -9.68 20.24
N GLY A 85 -12.12 -8.71 19.86
CA GLY A 85 -12.99 -8.83 18.68
C GLY A 85 -12.21 -8.89 17.36
N LEU A 86 -12.82 -9.49 16.34
CA LEU A 86 -12.22 -9.56 14.99
C LEU A 86 -11.82 -8.17 14.45
N GLY A 87 -12.59 -7.13 14.74
CA GLY A 87 -12.31 -5.76 14.31
C GLY A 87 -11.00 -5.22 14.85
N GLU A 88 -10.71 -5.43 16.14
CA GLU A 88 -9.46 -4.97 16.76
C GLU A 88 -8.25 -5.74 16.21
N LEU A 89 -8.40 -7.05 16.03
CA LEU A 89 -7.36 -7.89 15.45
C LEU A 89 -7.04 -7.44 14.02
N TRP A 90 -8.08 -7.23 13.22
CA TRP A 90 -7.99 -6.72 11.86
C TRP A 90 -7.26 -5.39 11.78
N GLU A 91 -7.69 -4.42 12.59
CA GLU A 91 -7.09 -3.10 12.64
C GLU A 91 -5.62 -3.14 13.00
N ARG A 92 -5.24 -3.91 14.01
CA ARG A 92 -3.85 -4.10 14.42
C ARG A 92 -3.01 -4.69 13.28
N CYS A 93 -3.43 -5.80 12.70
CA CYS A 93 -2.72 -6.44 11.58
C CYS A 93 -2.60 -5.51 10.37
N ALA A 94 -3.66 -4.73 10.05
CA ALA A 94 -3.66 -3.80 8.94
C ALA A 94 -2.69 -2.63 9.16
N ARG A 95 -2.68 -2.03 10.35
CA ARG A 95 -1.73 -0.96 10.69
C ARG A 95 -0.28 -1.44 10.69
N GLU A 96 -0.02 -2.64 11.19
CA GLU A 96 1.32 -3.23 11.18
C GLU A 96 1.83 -3.54 9.78
N SER A 97 0.95 -3.97 8.87
CA SER A 97 1.35 -4.35 7.51
C SER A 97 1.40 -3.17 6.54
N PHE A 98 0.46 -2.23 6.65
CA PHE A 98 0.29 -1.15 5.65
C PHE A 98 0.65 0.25 6.15
N GLY A 99 0.75 0.47 7.48
CA GLY A 99 0.96 1.80 8.07
C GLY A 99 2.29 2.47 7.70
N GLY A 100 3.26 1.73 7.19
CA GLY A 100 4.53 2.28 6.69
C GLY A 100 4.45 2.83 5.25
N VAL A 101 3.44 2.43 4.47
CA VAL A 101 3.32 2.76 3.04
C VAL A 101 2.06 3.58 2.74
N LEU A 102 0.92 3.20 3.33
CA LEU A 102 -0.36 3.86 3.12
C LEU A 102 -0.63 4.93 4.18
N THR A 103 -1.32 5.98 3.78
CA THR A 103 -1.81 6.99 4.72
C THR A 103 -3.04 6.48 5.48
N GLU A 104 -3.28 7.01 6.68
CA GLU A 104 -4.47 6.71 7.48
C GLU A 104 -5.78 6.88 6.70
N ARG A 105 -5.84 7.88 5.83
CA ARG A 105 -7.01 8.17 5.01
C ARG A 105 -7.27 7.07 3.96
N GLU A 106 -6.23 6.52 3.38
CA GLU A 106 -6.33 5.43 2.39
C GLU A 106 -6.62 4.09 3.04
N LEU A 107 -6.10 3.89 4.25
CA LEU A 107 -6.32 2.67 5.00
C LEU A 107 -7.70 2.63 5.69
N ALA A 108 -8.31 3.78 5.94
CA ALA A 108 -9.58 3.89 6.68
C ALA A 108 -10.72 2.99 6.13
N PRO A 109 -10.96 2.87 4.81
CA PRO A 109 -11.99 1.96 4.28
C PRO A 109 -11.73 0.50 4.66
N PHE A 110 -10.47 0.08 4.58
CA PHE A 110 -10.05 -1.28 4.90
C PHE A 110 -10.11 -1.56 6.41
N LEU A 111 -9.80 -0.58 7.27
CA LEU A 111 -9.93 -0.72 8.73
C LEU A 111 -11.39 -0.92 9.14
N ARG A 112 -12.32 -0.14 8.57
CA ARG A 112 -13.76 -0.28 8.84
C ARG A 112 -14.32 -1.65 8.44
N LEU A 113 -13.74 -2.28 7.43
CA LEU A 113 -14.16 -3.60 6.96
C LEU A 113 -14.06 -4.66 8.05
N GLY A 114 -13.03 -4.60 8.91
CA GLY A 114 -12.83 -5.57 9.99
C GLY A 114 -13.98 -5.64 10.98
N SER A 115 -14.55 -4.50 11.36
CA SER A 115 -15.71 -4.46 12.26
C SER A 115 -16.98 -5.01 11.59
N SER A 116 -17.19 -4.73 10.32
CA SER A 116 -18.33 -5.22 9.54
C SER A 116 -18.28 -6.73 9.30
N LEU A 117 -17.10 -7.28 9.06
CA LEU A 117 -16.89 -8.73 8.94
C LEU A 117 -17.13 -9.43 10.28
N GLY A 118 -16.79 -8.80 11.40
CA GLY A 118 -17.01 -9.34 12.75
C GLY A 118 -18.48 -9.42 13.14
N SER A 119 -19.32 -8.47 12.71
CA SER A 119 -20.77 -8.46 12.98
C SER A 119 -21.57 -9.40 12.08
N GLY A 120 -21.02 -9.76 10.91
CA GLY A 120 -21.68 -10.62 9.92
C GLY A 120 -22.81 -9.91 9.14
N GLU A 121 -23.49 -8.93 9.75
CA GLU A 121 -24.52 -8.15 9.09
C GLU A 121 -23.91 -7.09 8.16
N GLY A 122 -24.33 -7.08 6.90
CA GLY A 122 -23.86 -6.07 5.93
C GLY A 122 -22.43 -6.29 5.42
N ALA A 123 -21.77 -7.41 5.72
CA ALA A 123 -20.41 -7.69 5.30
C ALA A 123 -20.18 -7.55 3.78
N LEU A 124 -21.12 -8.06 2.96
CA LEU A 124 -21.04 -7.93 1.49
C LEU A 124 -21.18 -6.47 1.04
N LEU A 125 -22.06 -5.71 1.68
CA LEU A 125 -22.21 -4.28 1.39
C LEU A 125 -20.94 -3.50 1.76
N ALA A 126 -20.36 -3.80 2.92
CA ALA A 126 -19.12 -3.19 3.38
C ALA A 126 -17.94 -3.53 2.47
N LEU A 127 -17.82 -4.77 1.99
CA LEU A 127 -16.83 -5.19 1.01
C LEU A 127 -16.97 -4.40 -0.30
N GLY A 128 -18.18 -4.29 -0.85
CA GLY A 128 -18.42 -3.53 -2.07
C GLY A 128 -18.20 -2.00 -1.90
N GLN A 129 -18.39 -1.45 -0.70
CA GLN A 129 -18.04 -0.05 -0.41
C GLN A 129 -16.53 0.13 -0.32
N CYS A 130 -15.85 -0.74 0.41
CA CYS A 130 -14.40 -0.73 0.55
C CYS A 130 -13.70 -0.86 -0.81
N GLU A 131 -14.16 -1.76 -1.67
CA GLU A 131 -13.66 -1.94 -3.03
C GLU A 131 -13.70 -0.62 -3.82
N ARG A 132 -14.86 0.03 -3.89
CA ARG A 132 -15.03 1.31 -4.61
C ARG A 132 -14.16 2.45 -4.03
N GLU A 133 -14.01 2.51 -2.71
CA GLU A 133 -13.18 3.53 -2.06
C GLU A 133 -11.69 3.28 -2.34
N LEU A 134 -11.23 2.04 -2.28
CA LEU A 134 -9.85 1.64 -2.59
C LEU A 134 -9.53 1.83 -4.08
N GLU A 135 -10.46 1.51 -4.98
CA GLU A 135 -10.28 1.74 -6.42
C GLU A 135 -10.05 3.22 -6.74
N ARG A 136 -10.89 4.10 -6.18
CA ARG A 136 -10.71 5.55 -6.32
C ARG A 136 -9.38 6.04 -5.74
N ALA A 137 -8.99 5.49 -4.57
CA ALA A 137 -7.72 5.83 -3.96
C ALA A 137 -6.53 5.38 -4.83
N ALA A 138 -6.60 4.19 -5.42
CA ALA A 138 -5.59 3.66 -6.33
C ALA A 138 -5.46 4.52 -7.61
N GLU A 139 -6.58 4.87 -8.23
CA GLU A 139 -6.61 5.76 -9.41
C GLU A 139 -5.98 7.13 -9.10
N CYS A 140 -6.35 7.73 -7.97
CA CYS A 140 -5.76 8.99 -7.52
C CYS A 140 -4.26 8.87 -7.25
N ALA A 141 -3.81 7.77 -6.63
CA ALA A 141 -2.40 7.53 -6.35
C ALA A 141 -1.59 7.32 -7.64
N GLU A 142 -2.12 6.56 -8.61
CA GLU A 142 -1.52 6.36 -9.93
C GLU A 142 -1.39 7.68 -10.71
N ALA A 143 -2.46 8.46 -10.75
CA ALA A 143 -2.46 9.77 -11.42
C ALA A 143 -1.43 10.72 -10.79
N SER A 144 -1.33 10.72 -9.45
CA SER A 144 -0.33 11.50 -8.72
C SER A 144 1.08 10.99 -8.99
N ALA A 145 1.31 9.68 -8.97
CA ALA A 145 2.61 9.08 -9.26
C ALA A 145 3.07 9.38 -10.69
N ALA A 146 2.17 9.34 -11.66
CA ALA A 146 2.49 9.65 -13.07
C ALA A 146 2.83 11.13 -13.27
N ARG A 147 2.12 12.05 -12.60
CA ARG A 147 2.35 13.50 -12.71
C ARG A 147 3.57 13.93 -11.91
N ASP A 148 3.58 13.61 -10.64
CA ASP A 148 4.56 14.14 -9.70
C ASP A 148 5.90 13.38 -9.80
N GLY A 149 5.88 12.10 -10.20
CA GLY A 149 7.08 11.30 -10.44
C GLY A 149 7.98 11.92 -11.53
N ARG A 150 7.38 12.41 -12.61
CA ARG A 150 8.13 13.13 -13.67
C ARG A 150 8.69 14.45 -13.18
N MET A 151 7.95 15.18 -12.35
CA MET A 151 8.39 16.43 -11.76
C MET A 151 9.58 16.23 -10.83
N TRP A 152 9.55 15.22 -9.97
CA TRP A 152 10.62 14.92 -9.02
C TRP A 152 11.92 14.48 -9.72
N THR A 153 11.83 13.67 -10.78
CA THR A 153 13.01 13.30 -11.56
C THR A 153 13.61 14.48 -12.29
N ALA A 154 12.78 15.36 -12.86
CA ALA A 154 13.26 16.60 -13.53
C ALA A 154 13.89 17.57 -12.53
N LEU A 155 13.29 17.79 -11.35
CA LEU A 155 13.83 18.63 -10.30
C LEU A 155 15.17 18.09 -9.76
N GLY A 156 15.27 16.77 -9.55
CA GLY A 156 16.50 16.13 -9.10
C GLY A 156 17.65 16.35 -10.10
N ALA A 157 17.38 16.19 -11.39
CA ALA A 157 18.35 16.46 -12.43
C ALA A 157 18.74 17.94 -12.52
N ALA A 158 17.78 18.86 -12.44
CA ALA A 158 18.02 20.30 -12.48
C ALA A 158 18.84 20.79 -11.28
N LEU A 159 18.50 20.37 -10.07
CA LEU A 159 19.24 20.71 -8.85
C LEU A 159 20.67 20.14 -8.87
N GLY A 160 20.82 18.89 -9.32
CA GLY A 160 22.14 18.27 -9.46
C GLY A 160 23.01 19.01 -10.48
N SER A 161 22.43 19.43 -11.62
CA SER A 161 23.13 20.22 -12.64
C SER A 161 23.51 21.60 -12.16
N ALA A 162 22.61 22.31 -11.45
CA ALA A 162 22.88 23.64 -10.89
C ALA A 162 24.01 23.57 -9.84
N ALA A 163 24.00 22.59 -8.95
CA ALA A 163 25.04 22.38 -7.98
C ALA A 163 26.41 22.07 -8.63
N ALA A 164 26.40 21.29 -9.72
CA ALA A 164 27.61 21.00 -10.49
C ALA A 164 28.21 22.26 -11.13
N ILE A 165 27.38 23.15 -11.70
CA ILE A 165 27.84 24.41 -12.31
C ILE A 165 28.48 25.33 -11.26
N VAL A 166 27.95 25.41 -10.05
CA VAL A 166 28.50 26.25 -8.97
C VAL A 166 29.84 25.74 -8.44
N LEU A 167 30.13 24.43 -8.57
CA LEU A 167 31.36 23.80 -8.08
C LEU A 167 32.51 23.80 -9.08
N ILE A 168 32.25 24.01 -10.36
CA ILE A 168 33.24 24.11 -11.43
C ILE A 168 33.82 25.51 -11.50
#